data_143e268fc6b74955c15539cf9a8dfc28
#
_entry.id   143e268fc6b74955c15539cf9a8dfc28
#
_cell.length_a   1.000
_cell.length_b   1.000
_cell.length_c   1.000
_cell.angle_alpha   90.00
_cell.angle_beta   90.00
_cell.angle_gamma   90.00
#
_symmetry.space_group_name_H-M   'P 1'
#
loop_
_entity.id
_entity.type
_entity.pdbx_description
1 polymer ?
#
loop_
_entity_poly.entity_id
_entity_poly.type
_entity_poly.pdbx_seq_one_letter_code
_entity_poly.pdbx_strand_id
1 'polypeptide(L)'
;FWISKLVEFVQCLDRVSIPVFGICFGHQIMALAKNCSVEKSSKGWGVGVSSNELTKCAYDLGFEGNALNMIVSHQDQVQNIPQESKLLATSDFCPYFAVQWSDSLISIQGHPEWTCEYSEALMNDRRDRIPANTIEAGLESLAKPLDNRGFLSVISKFLLQKA
;
A
#
# COMPACT_ATOMS: atom_id res chain seq x y z
N PHE A 1 4.51 -15.43 16.32
CA PHE A 1 4.89 -14.82 17.61
C PHE A 1 5.39 -13.37 17.48
N TRP A 2 6.27 -13.01 16.53
CA TRP A 2 6.74 -11.63 16.36
C TRP A 2 5.71 -10.69 15.70
N ILE A 3 4.85 -11.20 14.81
CA ILE A 3 3.78 -10.43 14.16
C ILE A 3 2.81 -9.87 15.20
N SER A 4 2.37 -10.68 16.18
CA SER A 4 1.46 -10.20 17.23
C SER A 4 2.06 -9.07 18.05
N LYS A 5 3.38 -9.15 18.37
CA LYS A 5 4.07 -8.06 19.07
C LYS A 5 4.16 -6.78 18.23
N LEU A 6 4.35 -6.90 16.91
CA LEU A 6 4.36 -5.75 16.01
C LEU A 6 2.97 -5.12 15.91
N VAL A 7 1.90 -5.92 15.86
CA VAL A 7 0.52 -5.46 15.91
C VAL A 7 0.26 -4.68 17.21
N GLU A 8 0.63 -5.26 18.38
CA GLU A 8 0.50 -4.58 19.68
C GLU A 8 1.29 -3.27 19.73
N PHE A 9 2.49 -3.24 19.14
CA PHE A 9 3.31 -2.03 19.05
C PHE A 9 2.63 -0.95 18.20
N VAL A 10 2.10 -1.28 17.02
CA VAL A 10 1.35 -0.34 16.17
C VAL A 10 0.11 0.18 16.91
N GLN A 11 -0.63 -0.68 17.62
CA GLN A 11 -1.75 -0.26 18.46
C GLN A 11 -1.32 0.70 19.57
N CYS A 12 -0.14 0.50 20.16
CA CYS A 12 0.41 1.40 21.16
C CYS A 12 0.72 2.77 20.56
N LEU A 13 1.39 2.83 19.42
CA LEU A 13 1.71 4.07 18.70
C LEU A 13 0.45 4.85 18.34
N ASP A 14 -0.59 4.16 17.87
CA ASP A 14 -1.88 4.77 17.54
C ASP A 14 -2.56 5.40 18.78
N ARG A 15 -2.59 4.67 19.91
CA ARG A 15 -3.16 5.19 21.18
C ARG A 15 -2.47 6.45 21.68
N VAL A 16 -1.17 6.58 21.46
CA VAL A 16 -0.40 7.77 21.86
C VAL A 16 -0.25 8.79 20.73
N SER A 17 -0.97 8.59 19.62
CA SER A 17 -1.04 9.49 18.47
C SER A 17 0.31 9.78 17.80
N ILE A 18 1.25 8.81 17.83
CA ILE A 18 2.50 8.91 17.08
C ILE A 18 2.23 8.60 15.62
N PRO A 19 2.58 9.49 14.68
CA PRO A 19 2.37 9.27 13.25
C PRO A 19 3.19 8.10 12.74
N VAL A 20 2.54 7.19 12.01
CA VAL A 20 3.19 6.03 11.40
C VAL A 20 2.73 5.87 9.95
N PHE A 21 3.68 5.61 9.07
CA PHE A 21 3.42 5.23 7.69
C PHE A 21 3.79 3.76 7.45
N GLY A 22 2.86 2.97 6.94
CA GLY A 22 3.03 1.54 6.65
C GLY A 22 3.12 1.25 5.15
N ILE A 23 4.15 0.51 4.74
CA ILE A 23 4.37 0.09 3.34
C ILE A 23 4.17 -1.42 3.25
N CYS A 24 3.38 -1.89 2.28
CA CYS A 24 3.16 -3.29 1.92
C CYS A 24 2.85 -4.17 3.15
N PHE A 25 3.83 -4.84 3.72
CA PHE A 25 3.66 -5.59 4.96
C PHE A 25 3.22 -4.69 6.13
N GLY A 26 3.72 -3.46 6.22
CA GLY A 26 3.28 -2.47 7.21
C GLY A 26 1.81 -2.08 7.05
N HIS A 27 1.29 -2.02 5.82
CA HIS A 27 -0.12 -1.83 5.53
C HIS A 27 -0.98 -2.99 6.08
N GLN A 28 -0.52 -4.23 5.88
CA GLN A 28 -1.20 -5.42 6.38
C GLN A 28 -1.16 -5.50 7.92
N ILE A 29 -0.05 -5.11 8.54
CA ILE A 29 0.07 -5.03 10.01
C ILE A 29 -0.88 -3.97 10.58
N MET A 30 -1.05 -2.81 9.93
CA MET A 30 -2.01 -1.79 10.37
C MET A 30 -3.45 -2.29 10.26
N ALA A 31 -3.79 -3.05 9.22
CA ALA A 31 -5.09 -3.70 9.11
C ALA A 31 -5.34 -4.65 10.29
N LEU A 32 -4.38 -5.52 10.61
CA LEU A 32 -4.47 -6.42 11.76
C LEU A 32 -4.57 -5.65 13.08
N ALA A 33 -3.86 -4.52 13.24
CA ALA A 33 -3.92 -3.67 14.42
C ALA A 33 -5.30 -3.01 14.61
N LYS A 34 -6.07 -2.87 13.52
CA LYS A 34 -7.46 -2.39 13.49
C LYS A 34 -8.50 -3.53 13.47
N ASN A 35 -8.08 -4.76 13.79
CA ASN A 35 -8.92 -5.98 13.82
C ASN A 35 -9.54 -6.33 12.45
N CYS A 36 -8.87 -5.96 11.36
CA CYS A 36 -9.26 -6.32 10.01
C CYS A 36 -8.57 -7.60 9.56
N SER A 37 -9.11 -8.26 8.54
CA SER A 37 -8.53 -9.47 7.97
C SER A 37 -7.57 -9.14 6.81
N VAL A 38 -6.53 -9.96 6.71
CA VAL A 38 -5.58 -9.98 5.59
C VAL A 38 -5.54 -11.38 5.05
N GLU A 39 -5.80 -11.54 3.77
CA GLU A 39 -5.90 -12.85 3.12
C GLU A 39 -5.21 -12.85 1.76
N LYS A 40 -4.86 -14.04 1.33
CA LYS A 40 -4.32 -14.25 0.00
C LYS A 40 -5.37 -13.93 -1.06
N SER A 41 -5.03 -13.04 -2.00
CA SER A 41 -5.95 -12.65 -3.07
C SER A 41 -6.30 -13.84 -3.97
N SER A 42 -7.60 -14.02 -4.23
CA SER A 42 -8.09 -14.99 -5.22
C SER A 42 -7.68 -14.62 -6.66
N LYS A 43 -7.28 -13.36 -6.88
CA LYS A 43 -6.79 -12.84 -8.17
C LYS A 43 -5.29 -13.12 -8.41
N GLY A 44 -4.61 -13.76 -7.45
CA GLY A 44 -3.20 -14.11 -7.54
C GLY A 44 -2.25 -12.96 -7.21
N TRP A 45 -1.12 -12.89 -7.91
CA TRP A 45 -0.05 -11.93 -7.69
C TRP A 45 -0.31 -10.58 -8.36
N GLY A 46 -0.09 -9.50 -7.61
CA GLY A 46 0.10 -8.16 -8.15
C GLY A 46 1.59 -7.84 -8.24
N VAL A 47 2.08 -7.59 -9.45
CA VAL A 47 3.48 -7.21 -9.72
C VAL A 47 3.54 -6.12 -10.79
N GLY A 48 4.67 -5.42 -10.87
CA GLY A 48 4.84 -4.29 -11.79
C GLY A 48 4.17 -3.01 -11.27
N VAL A 49 3.63 -2.18 -12.16
CA VAL A 49 2.96 -0.91 -11.82
C VAL A 49 1.46 -1.09 -11.78
N SER A 50 0.88 -0.94 -10.58
CA SER A 50 -0.56 -0.86 -10.36
C SER A 50 -1.04 0.58 -10.49
N SER A 51 -2.14 0.78 -11.23
CA SER A 51 -2.82 2.07 -11.33
C SER A 51 -4.08 2.03 -10.45
N ASN A 52 -4.18 2.94 -9.49
CA ASN A 52 -5.20 2.92 -8.46
C ASN A 52 -5.94 4.26 -8.44
N GLU A 53 -7.26 4.25 -8.49
CA GLU A 53 -8.10 5.43 -8.48
C GLU A 53 -8.02 6.12 -7.11
N LEU A 54 -7.80 7.44 -7.12
CA LEU A 54 -7.82 8.26 -5.90
C LEU A 54 -9.26 8.57 -5.50
N THR A 55 -9.54 8.46 -4.21
CA THR A 55 -10.85 8.80 -3.64
C THR A 55 -10.92 10.26 -3.21
N LYS A 56 -12.13 10.73 -2.88
CA LYS A 56 -12.32 12.06 -2.30
C LYS A 56 -11.45 12.29 -1.05
N CYS A 57 -11.31 11.28 -0.20
CA CYS A 57 -10.49 11.39 1.02
C CYS A 57 -9.00 11.61 0.72
N ALA A 58 -8.50 11.14 -0.43
CA ALA A 58 -7.14 11.41 -0.86
C ALA A 58 -6.94 12.89 -1.20
N TYR A 59 -7.88 13.50 -1.90
CA TYR A 59 -7.83 14.93 -2.23
C TYR A 59 -7.86 15.81 -0.98
N ASP A 60 -8.62 15.43 0.05
CA ASP A 60 -8.67 16.14 1.33
C ASP A 60 -7.31 16.10 2.07
N LEU A 61 -6.43 15.11 1.77
CA LEU A 61 -5.06 15.02 2.26
C LEU A 61 -4.04 15.75 1.36
N GLY A 62 -4.45 16.26 0.21
CA GLY A 62 -3.60 16.98 -0.73
C GLY A 62 -2.98 16.12 -1.83
N PHE A 63 -3.53 14.93 -2.09
CA PHE A 63 -3.18 14.18 -3.31
C PHE A 63 -3.79 14.88 -4.53
N GLU A 64 -3.08 14.80 -5.65
CA GLU A 64 -3.47 15.40 -6.93
C GLU A 64 -3.55 14.32 -8.02
N GLY A 65 -4.28 14.62 -9.11
CA GLY A 65 -4.49 13.68 -10.22
C GLY A 65 -5.68 12.75 -9.99
N ASN A 66 -5.94 11.84 -10.93
CA ASN A 66 -7.08 10.94 -10.89
C ASN A 66 -6.70 9.52 -10.44
N ALA A 67 -5.42 9.17 -10.54
CA ALA A 67 -4.90 7.86 -10.22
C ALA A 67 -3.53 7.96 -9.56
N LEU A 68 -3.19 6.90 -8.82
CA LEU A 68 -1.90 6.68 -8.19
C LEU A 68 -1.24 5.46 -8.82
N ASN A 69 -0.18 5.69 -9.60
CA ASN A 69 0.62 4.63 -10.20
C ASN A 69 1.79 4.28 -9.28
N MET A 70 1.81 3.04 -8.81
CA MET A 70 2.79 2.59 -7.82
C MET A 70 3.25 1.17 -8.11
N ILE A 71 4.53 0.91 -7.89
CA ILE A 71 5.08 -0.45 -7.98
C ILE A 71 4.47 -1.32 -6.88
N VAL A 72 4.15 -2.55 -7.23
CA VAL A 72 3.60 -3.57 -6.32
C VAL A 72 4.31 -4.90 -6.47
N SER A 73 4.38 -5.67 -5.38
CA SER A 73 4.77 -7.08 -5.38
C SER A 73 4.13 -7.77 -4.17
N HIS A 74 2.89 -8.19 -4.31
CA HIS A 74 2.15 -8.82 -3.23
C HIS A 74 1.13 -9.83 -3.73
N GLN A 75 0.70 -10.72 -2.84
CA GLN A 75 -0.39 -11.65 -3.06
C GLN A 75 -1.45 -11.49 -1.96
N ASP A 76 -1.00 -11.25 -0.72
CA ASP A 76 -1.90 -11.00 0.39
C ASP A 76 -2.44 -9.56 0.34
N GLN A 77 -3.72 -9.40 0.70
CA GLN A 77 -4.44 -8.13 0.64
C GLN A 77 -5.35 -7.97 1.86
N VAL A 78 -5.52 -6.72 2.27
CA VAL A 78 -6.55 -6.31 3.23
C VAL A 78 -7.94 -6.59 2.66
N GLN A 79 -8.85 -7.17 3.45
CA GLN A 79 -10.18 -7.58 3.02
C GLN A 79 -11.28 -6.63 3.47
N ASN A 80 -11.04 -5.85 4.50
CA ASN A 80 -12.01 -4.89 5.05
C ASN A 80 -11.29 -3.78 5.79
N ILE A 81 -11.97 -2.63 5.95
CA ILE A 81 -11.51 -1.51 6.77
C ILE A 81 -12.61 -1.07 7.74
N PRO A 82 -12.29 -0.52 8.93
CA PRO A 82 -13.26 0.08 9.83
C PRO A 82 -14.01 1.25 9.17
N GLN A 83 -15.25 1.49 9.60
CA GLN A 83 -16.08 2.55 9.04
C GLN A 83 -15.47 3.96 9.21
N GLU A 84 -14.74 4.18 10.29
CA GLU A 84 -14.04 5.44 10.58
C GLU A 84 -12.76 5.65 9.78
N SER A 85 -12.24 4.61 9.12
CA SER A 85 -11.06 4.71 8.26
C SER A 85 -11.41 5.38 6.92
N LYS A 86 -10.41 6.04 6.33
CA LYS A 86 -10.56 6.70 5.04
C LYS A 86 -9.83 5.92 3.96
N LEU A 87 -10.57 5.40 3.01
CA LEU A 87 -9.98 4.83 1.79
C LEU A 87 -9.39 5.97 0.96
N LEU A 88 -8.11 5.86 0.59
CA LEU A 88 -7.39 6.89 -0.17
C LEU A 88 -7.23 6.50 -1.64
N ALA A 89 -6.88 5.24 -1.91
CA ALA A 89 -6.75 4.72 -3.26
C ALA A 89 -7.28 3.29 -3.36
N THR A 90 -7.86 2.97 -4.52
CA THR A 90 -8.51 1.68 -4.79
C THR A 90 -8.28 1.22 -6.22
N SER A 91 -8.36 -0.07 -6.46
CA SER A 91 -8.48 -0.66 -7.80
C SER A 91 -9.30 -1.95 -7.75
N ASP A 92 -9.75 -2.42 -8.90
CA ASP A 92 -10.44 -3.73 -8.99
C ASP A 92 -9.56 -4.87 -8.47
N PHE A 93 -8.23 -4.78 -8.64
CA PHE A 93 -7.30 -5.78 -8.16
C PHE A 93 -7.11 -5.70 -6.64
N CYS A 94 -6.91 -4.50 -6.09
CA CYS A 94 -6.65 -4.24 -4.68
C CYS A 94 -7.60 -3.15 -4.14
N PRO A 95 -8.78 -3.53 -3.61
CA PRO A 95 -9.80 -2.58 -3.18
C PRO A 95 -9.36 -1.63 -2.06
N TYR A 96 -8.47 -2.06 -1.18
CA TYR A 96 -7.94 -1.26 -0.07
C TYR A 96 -6.46 -0.96 -0.28
N PHE A 97 -6.14 -0.29 -1.42
CA PHE A 97 -4.77 -0.05 -1.85
C PHE A 97 -4.01 0.93 -0.96
N ALA A 98 -4.64 2.04 -0.58
CA ALA A 98 -4.08 2.99 0.38
C ALA A 98 -5.17 3.45 1.35
N VAL A 99 -4.85 3.47 2.65
CA VAL A 99 -5.82 3.72 3.73
C VAL A 99 -5.21 4.62 4.80
N GLN A 100 -5.97 5.61 5.24
CA GLN A 100 -5.77 6.30 6.50
C GLN A 100 -6.65 5.63 7.56
N TRP A 101 -6.04 4.89 8.48
CA TRP A 101 -6.70 4.08 9.49
C TRP A 101 -7.19 4.88 10.69
N SER A 102 -6.46 5.95 10.99
CA SER A 102 -6.75 6.90 12.08
C SER A 102 -6.06 8.23 11.76
N ASP A 103 -6.12 9.15 12.70
CA ASP A 103 -5.38 10.41 12.57
C ASP A 103 -3.85 10.22 12.60
N SER A 104 -3.35 9.11 13.17
CA SER A 104 -1.92 8.82 13.29
C SER A 104 -1.41 7.70 12.38
N LEU A 105 -2.28 6.88 11.80
CA LEU A 105 -1.88 5.73 10.97
C LEU A 105 -2.33 5.90 9.51
N ILE A 106 -1.37 5.85 8.60
CA ILE A 106 -1.60 5.83 7.15
C ILE A 106 -0.75 4.76 6.48
N SER A 107 -1.24 4.12 5.43
CA SER A 107 -0.50 3.06 4.76
C SER A 107 -0.87 2.85 3.30
N ILE A 108 -0.01 2.12 2.60
CA ILE A 108 -0.16 1.75 1.19
C ILE A 108 0.29 0.30 0.96
N GLN A 109 -0.41 -0.43 0.09
CA GLN A 109 -0.02 -1.77 -0.35
C GLN A 109 1.12 -1.74 -1.36
N GLY A 110 1.32 -0.63 -2.08
CA GLY A 110 2.42 -0.42 -3.02
C GLY A 110 3.72 -0.01 -2.36
N HIS A 111 4.77 0.09 -3.17
CA HIS A 111 6.15 0.37 -2.77
C HIS A 111 6.65 1.70 -3.37
N PRO A 112 6.42 2.85 -2.69
CA PRO A 112 6.91 4.15 -3.17
C PRO A 112 8.44 4.28 -3.11
N GLU A 113 9.10 3.38 -2.38
CA GLU A 113 10.56 3.33 -2.21
C GLU A 113 11.29 2.56 -3.33
N TRP A 114 10.56 1.83 -4.19
CA TRP A 114 11.17 0.98 -5.21
C TRP A 114 11.36 1.71 -6.53
N THR A 115 12.40 1.26 -7.29
CA THR A 115 12.64 1.65 -8.69
C THR A 115 12.12 0.59 -9.66
N CYS A 116 11.95 0.96 -10.94
CA CYS A 116 11.57 0.01 -11.99
C CYS A 116 12.61 -1.12 -12.13
N GLU A 117 13.90 -0.78 -12.06
CA GLU A 117 14.99 -1.75 -12.17
C GLU A 117 14.98 -2.77 -11.04
N TYR A 118 14.67 -2.33 -9.80
CA TYR A 118 14.52 -3.25 -8.68
C TYR A 118 13.32 -4.18 -8.87
N SER A 119 12.19 -3.62 -9.30
CA SER A 119 10.96 -4.39 -9.56
C SER A 119 11.16 -5.44 -10.66
N GLU A 120 11.85 -5.07 -11.75
CA GLU A 120 12.20 -5.99 -12.85
C GLU A 120 13.08 -7.13 -12.35
N ALA A 121 14.15 -6.83 -11.61
CA ALA A 121 15.05 -7.84 -11.04
C ALA A 121 14.28 -8.80 -10.12
N LEU A 122 13.40 -8.28 -9.27
CA LEU A 122 12.60 -9.07 -8.35
C LEU A 122 11.58 -9.98 -9.07
N MET A 123 10.94 -9.49 -10.13
CA MET A 123 10.04 -10.30 -10.95
C MET A 123 10.80 -11.44 -11.66
N ASN A 124 11.99 -11.16 -12.17
CA ASN A 124 12.84 -12.17 -12.81
C ASN A 124 13.32 -13.23 -11.81
N ASP A 125 13.66 -12.86 -10.58
CA ASP A 125 14.04 -13.78 -9.48
C ASP A 125 12.88 -14.70 -9.05
N ARG A 126 11.63 -14.26 -9.25
CA ARG A 126 10.43 -14.97 -8.81
C ARG A 126 9.67 -15.72 -9.90
N ARG A 127 10.31 -15.98 -11.06
CA ARG A 127 9.68 -16.70 -12.19
C ARG A 127 9.26 -18.14 -11.86
N ASP A 128 9.79 -18.73 -10.80
CA ASP A 128 9.40 -20.03 -10.27
C ASP A 128 8.11 -20.01 -9.42
N ARG A 129 7.68 -18.83 -8.96
CA ARG A 129 6.56 -18.64 -8.01
C ARG A 129 5.39 -17.86 -8.60
N ILE A 130 5.66 -17.02 -9.59
CA ILE A 130 4.68 -16.13 -10.23
C ILE A 130 4.41 -16.64 -11.65
N PRO A 131 3.14 -16.79 -12.06
CA PRO A 131 2.81 -17.21 -13.42
C PRO A 131 3.48 -16.32 -14.48
N ALA A 132 3.99 -16.94 -15.55
CA ALA A 132 4.76 -16.25 -16.59
C ALA A 132 3.98 -15.08 -17.23
N ASN A 133 2.70 -15.27 -17.53
CA ASN A 133 1.84 -14.22 -18.07
C ASN A 133 1.69 -13.01 -17.11
N THR A 134 1.68 -13.26 -15.81
CA THR A 134 1.63 -12.19 -14.79
C THR A 134 2.94 -11.41 -14.75
N ILE A 135 4.07 -12.10 -14.86
CA ILE A 135 5.40 -11.47 -14.94
C ILE A 135 5.52 -10.61 -16.20
N GLU A 136 5.18 -11.15 -17.38
CA GLU A 136 5.28 -10.40 -18.64
C GLU A 136 4.40 -9.13 -18.60
N ALA A 137 3.16 -9.24 -18.14
CA ALA A 137 2.29 -8.07 -17.95
C ALA A 137 2.87 -7.07 -16.92
N GLY A 138 3.49 -7.58 -15.84
CA GLY A 138 4.18 -6.76 -14.84
C GLY A 138 5.35 -5.99 -15.45
N LEU A 139 6.20 -6.65 -16.23
CA LEU A 139 7.34 -6.02 -16.91
C LEU A 139 6.88 -4.95 -17.90
N GLU A 140 5.87 -5.22 -18.72
CA GLU A 140 5.28 -4.24 -19.63
C GLU A 140 4.75 -3.01 -18.89
N SER A 141 4.17 -3.20 -17.71
CA SER A 141 3.60 -2.12 -16.91
C SER A 141 4.64 -1.13 -16.38
N LEU A 142 5.93 -1.53 -16.29
CA LEU A 142 7.02 -0.66 -15.82
C LEU A 142 7.28 0.56 -16.72
N ALA A 143 6.75 0.57 -17.95
CA ALA A 143 6.77 1.74 -18.83
C ALA A 143 5.86 2.88 -18.37
N LYS A 144 4.94 2.64 -17.43
CA LYS A 144 4.05 3.68 -16.90
C LYS A 144 4.82 4.64 -15.99
N PRO A 145 4.44 5.95 -15.96
CA PRO A 145 5.02 6.90 -15.01
C PRO A 145 4.64 6.51 -13.58
N LEU A 146 5.56 6.75 -12.64
CA LEU A 146 5.34 6.52 -11.21
C LEU A 146 5.03 7.83 -10.49
N ASP A 147 4.10 7.77 -9.53
CA ASP A 147 3.69 8.92 -8.71
C ASP A 147 4.39 8.99 -7.34
N ASN A 148 5.53 8.27 -7.19
CA ASN A 148 6.27 8.15 -5.93
C ASN A 148 6.58 9.49 -5.26
N ARG A 149 7.05 10.49 -6.03
CA ARG A 149 7.42 11.80 -5.48
C ARG A 149 6.23 12.58 -4.93
N GLY A 150 5.14 12.64 -5.68
CA GLY A 150 3.91 13.28 -5.25
C GLY A 150 3.34 12.61 -4.00
N PHE A 151 3.27 11.29 -4.02
CA PHE A 151 2.84 10.48 -2.89
C PHE A 151 3.69 10.75 -1.63
N LEU A 152 5.01 10.62 -1.71
CA LEU A 152 5.91 10.83 -0.56
C LEU A 152 5.86 12.27 -0.03
N SER A 153 5.60 13.27 -0.88
CA SER A 153 5.40 14.65 -0.43
C SER A 153 4.18 14.80 0.49
N VAL A 154 3.05 14.17 0.14
CA VAL A 154 1.84 14.16 0.98
C VAL A 154 2.09 13.41 2.29
N ILE A 155 2.72 12.22 2.23
CA ILE A 155 3.03 11.42 3.42
C ILE A 155 4.01 12.14 4.35
N SER A 156 5.01 12.83 3.82
CA SER A 156 5.94 13.62 4.64
C SER A 156 5.22 14.72 5.41
N LYS A 157 4.27 15.42 4.78
CA LYS A 157 3.43 16.42 5.47
C LYS A 157 2.59 15.78 6.58
N PHE A 158 1.97 14.62 6.29
CA PHE A 158 1.20 13.89 7.30
C PHE A 158 2.06 13.52 8.52
N LEU A 159 3.27 13.03 8.31
CA LEU A 159 4.19 12.65 9.40
C LEU A 159 4.69 13.84 10.21
N LEU A 160 4.91 15.00 9.57
CA LEU A 160 5.45 16.20 10.20
C LEU A 160 4.40 17.08 10.91
N GLN A 161 3.13 16.98 10.55
CA GLN A 161 2.06 17.81 11.14
C GLN A 161 1.80 17.53 12.63
N LYS A 162 2.34 16.45 13.16
CA LYS A 162 2.12 15.99 14.56
C LYS A 162 3.42 15.79 15.35
N ALA A 163 4.56 16.21 14.80
CA ALA A 163 5.86 16.16 15.47
C ALA A 163 6.08 17.40 16.35
#